data_25d7daa480a40a2dd1962da8f069fc55
#
_entry.id   25d7daa480a40a2dd1962da8f069fc55
#
_cell.length_a   1.000
_cell.length_b   1.000
_cell.length_c   1.000
_cell.angle_alpha   90.00
_cell.angle_beta   90.00
_cell.angle_gamma   90.00
#
_symmetry.space_group_name_H-M   'P 1'
#
loop_
_entity.id
_entity.type
_entity.pdbx_description
1 polymer ?
#
loop_
_entity_poly.entity_id
_entity_poly.type
_entity_poly.pdbx_seq_one_letter_code
_entity_poly.pdbx_strand_id
1 'polypeptide(L)'
;MWELCRLIWWVLVDLFRPRAKLEAEILVLRQQINVLRRTAPKRPLLSSIDRLIFVGLYRLFPDVRGALTIVKPDTVIRWHRAGFRAYWRWKSRTRGGRPKVPPEIRQLIRDMSRANPLWGAPRIDGELLKLGIDVGQTSVAKYMARRRRPPSQGWTTFLRNHADGIVAMDLFVVPTISFRLLYGLLILRHDRRRILWLGATAHPTAEWIARQLTEACGWERAPEYLIHDRDRAYGEVFTWRVRAMGIRDRPTSPRSPWQNAYAERLIGSIRRECVDHVVVLGERHLRHVLLSYLEYYNEARTHLSLNKDAPIPRAVHTAGRIPCRPILGGLHHQYGRT
;
A
#
# COMPACT_ATOMS: atom_id res chain seq x y z
N MET A 1 -0.71 -45.80 -29.34
CA MET A 1 0.24 -46.54 -28.49
C MET A 1 1.20 -47.39 -29.38
N TRP A 2 0.70 -48.19 -30.29
CA TRP A 2 1.51 -49.02 -31.19
C TRP A 2 2.55 -48.25 -32.03
N GLU A 3 2.17 -47.10 -32.56
CA GLU A 3 3.06 -46.24 -33.36
C GLU A 3 4.25 -45.71 -32.55
N LEU A 4 4.04 -45.36 -31.29
CA LEU A 4 5.07 -44.87 -30.37
C LEU A 4 6.06 -46.01 -30.01
N CYS A 5 5.57 -47.20 -29.73
CA CYS A 5 6.41 -48.37 -29.44
C CYS A 5 7.28 -48.71 -30.64
N ARG A 6 6.72 -48.64 -31.87
CA ARG A 6 7.43 -48.88 -33.11
C ARG A 6 8.54 -47.84 -33.37
N LEU A 7 8.28 -46.57 -33.06
CA LEU A 7 9.26 -45.49 -33.16
C LEU A 7 10.43 -45.69 -32.18
N ILE A 8 10.13 -46.02 -30.92
CA ILE A 8 11.18 -46.33 -29.93
C ILE A 8 12.04 -47.51 -30.35
N TRP A 9 11.42 -48.56 -30.89
CA TRP A 9 12.13 -49.71 -31.43
C TRP A 9 13.10 -49.31 -32.53
N TRP A 10 12.67 -48.50 -33.50
CA TRP A 10 13.53 -48.04 -34.59
C TRP A 10 14.70 -47.20 -34.09
N VAL A 11 14.51 -46.35 -33.11
CA VAL A 11 15.60 -45.56 -32.50
C VAL A 11 16.65 -46.47 -31.87
N LEU A 12 16.22 -47.54 -31.19
CA LEU A 12 17.15 -48.51 -30.60
C LEU A 12 17.94 -49.30 -31.67
N VAL A 13 17.31 -49.68 -32.77
CA VAL A 13 17.96 -50.35 -33.89
C VAL A 13 18.95 -49.42 -34.59
N ASP A 14 18.62 -48.14 -34.75
CA ASP A 14 19.47 -47.17 -35.44
C ASP A 14 20.74 -46.80 -34.66
N LEU A 15 20.75 -46.99 -33.33
CA LEU A 15 21.95 -46.80 -32.49
C LEU A 15 23.11 -47.76 -32.88
N PHE A 16 22.79 -48.88 -33.49
CA PHE A 16 23.78 -49.90 -33.89
C PHE A 16 24.10 -49.93 -35.41
N ARG A 17 23.53 -48.95 -36.18
CA ARG A 17 23.78 -48.88 -37.64
C ARG A 17 24.96 -47.93 -37.95
N PRO A 18 25.76 -48.26 -38.98
CA PRO A 18 26.85 -47.40 -39.44
C PRO A 18 26.28 -46.09 -40.02
N ARG A 19 26.92 -44.95 -39.69
CA ARG A 19 26.48 -43.58 -40.07
C ARG A 19 26.18 -43.43 -41.56
N ALA A 20 27.02 -44.00 -42.43
CA ALA A 20 26.80 -43.93 -43.89
C ALA A 20 25.47 -44.58 -44.36
N LYS A 21 25.02 -45.64 -43.69
CA LYS A 21 23.74 -46.30 -43.99
C LYS A 21 22.56 -45.41 -43.53
N LEU A 22 22.69 -44.79 -42.38
CA LEU A 22 21.67 -43.85 -41.87
C LEU A 22 21.55 -42.60 -42.75
N GLU A 23 22.67 -42.04 -43.21
CA GLU A 23 22.68 -40.92 -44.14
C GLU A 23 22.02 -41.24 -45.48
N ALA A 24 22.31 -42.43 -46.06
CA ALA A 24 21.67 -42.91 -47.29
C ALA A 24 20.14 -43.07 -47.08
N GLU A 25 19.72 -43.66 -45.97
CA GLU A 25 18.30 -43.82 -45.62
C GLU A 25 17.60 -42.48 -45.48
N ILE A 26 18.22 -41.52 -44.83
CA ILE A 26 17.71 -40.15 -44.71
C ILE A 26 17.55 -39.48 -46.08
N LEU A 27 18.50 -39.65 -46.99
CA LEU A 27 18.43 -39.10 -48.37
C LEU A 27 17.27 -39.73 -49.16
N VAL A 28 17.11 -41.05 -49.10
CA VAL A 28 16.00 -41.79 -49.76
C VAL A 28 14.64 -41.31 -49.16
N LEU A 29 14.51 -41.20 -47.81
CA LEU A 29 13.29 -40.75 -47.17
C LEU A 29 12.96 -39.28 -47.53
N ARG A 30 13.95 -38.41 -47.61
CA ARG A 30 13.77 -37.02 -48.07
C ARG A 30 13.27 -36.97 -49.51
N GLN A 31 13.82 -37.79 -50.39
CA GLN A 31 13.37 -37.89 -51.77
C GLN A 31 11.94 -38.43 -51.89
N GLN A 32 11.60 -39.45 -51.13
CA GLN A 32 10.21 -39.95 -51.06
C GLN A 32 9.24 -38.88 -50.58
N ILE A 33 9.59 -38.12 -49.53
CA ILE A 33 8.78 -37.01 -49.04
C ILE A 33 8.62 -35.94 -50.13
N ASN A 34 9.67 -35.63 -50.89
CA ASN A 34 9.59 -34.65 -51.98
C ASN A 34 8.64 -35.11 -53.10
N VAL A 35 8.67 -36.42 -53.46
CA VAL A 35 7.74 -36.97 -54.45
C VAL A 35 6.30 -36.95 -53.94
N LEU A 36 6.07 -37.40 -52.70
CA LEU A 36 4.74 -37.38 -52.06
C LEU A 36 4.17 -35.95 -51.94
N ARG A 37 5.02 -34.93 -51.70
CA ARG A 37 4.59 -33.54 -51.68
C ARG A 37 4.06 -32.99 -52.98
N ARG A 38 4.49 -33.53 -54.12
CA ARG A 38 3.96 -33.10 -55.43
C ARG A 38 2.50 -33.51 -55.62
N THR A 39 2.08 -34.59 -54.96
CA THR A 39 0.74 -35.18 -55.09
C THR A 39 -0.14 -34.99 -53.86
N ALA A 40 0.42 -34.51 -52.74
CA ALA A 40 -0.31 -34.38 -51.47
C ALA A 40 -1.19 -33.14 -51.39
N PRO A 41 -2.29 -33.17 -50.67
CA PRO A 41 -3.12 -31.98 -50.39
C PRO A 41 -2.32 -30.92 -49.63
N LYS A 42 -2.61 -29.64 -49.90
CA LYS A 42 -1.89 -28.48 -49.34
C LYS A 42 -1.81 -28.42 -47.81
N ARG A 43 -2.63 -29.18 -47.10
CA ARG A 43 -2.64 -29.22 -45.62
C ARG A 43 -2.81 -30.66 -45.14
N PRO A 44 -1.73 -31.32 -44.67
CA PRO A 44 -1.81 -32.68 -44.10
C PRO A 44 -2.62 -32.64 -42.79
N LEU A 45 -3.48 -33.62 -42.58
CA LEU A 45 -4.20 -33.83 -41.33
C LEU A 45 -3.26 -34.50 -40.33
N LEU A 46 -2.85 -33.75 -39.32
CA LEU A 46 -1.97 -34.24 -38.26
C LEU A 46 -2.79 -34.60 -37.02
N SER A 47 -2.60 -35.81 -36.53
CA SER A 47 -3.19 -36.30 -35.29
C SER A 47 -2.51 -35.63 -34.07
N SER A 48 -3.10 -35.77 -32.87
CA SER A 48 -2.50 -35.30 -31.63
C SER A 48 -1.17 -36.05 -31.32
N ILE A 49 -1.07 -37.29 -31.73
CA ILE A 49 0.15 -38.12 -31.55
C ILE A 49 1.28 -37.58 -32.42
N ASP A 50 1.01 -37.27 -33.69
CA ASP A 50 2.01 -36.69 -34.60
C ASP A 50 2.57 -35.38 -34.06
N ARG A 51 1.69 -34.51 -33.49
CA ARG A 51 2.10 -33.26 -32.88
C ARG A 51 2.99 -33.46 -31.66
N LEU A 52 2.68 -34.46 -30.82
CA LEU A 52 3.51 -34.82 -29.67
C LEU A 52 4.88 -35.35 -30.09
N ILE A 53 4.94 -36.17 -31.12
CA ILE A 53 6.21 -36.71 -31.68
C ILE A 53 7.07 -35.55 -32.19
N PHE A 54 6.52 -34.62 -33.00
CA PHE A 54 7.29 -33.47 -33.49
C PHE A 54 7.76 -32.55 -32.37
N VAL A 55 6.94 -32.31 -31.34
CA VAL A 55 7.32 -31.52 -30.18
C VAL A 55 8.38 -32.23 -29.34
N GLY A 56 8.28 -33.54 -29.16
CA GLY A 56 9.28 -34.36 -28.45
C GLY A 56 10.63 -34.33 -29.14
N LEU A 57 10.64 -34.57 -30.46
CA LEU A 57 11.87 -34.53 -31.28
C LEU A 57 12.51 -33.12 -31.25
N TYR A 58 11.72 -32.08 -31.36
CA TYR A 58 12.23 -30.70 -31.25
C TYR A 58 12.85 -30.40 -29.89
N ARG A 59 12.30 -31.00 -28.81
CA ARG A 59 12.84 -30.80 -27.46
C ARG A 59 14.14 -31.54 -27.22
N LEU A 60 14.27 -32.74 -27.77
CA LEU A 60 15.46 -33.57 -27.62
C LEU A 60 16.58 -33.12 -28.57
N PHE A 61 16.21 -32.66 -29.76
CA PHE A 61 17.15 -32.31 -30.84
C PHE A 61 16.72 -30.94 -31.46
N PRO A 62 17.16 -29.81 -30.90
CA PRO A 62 16.78 -28.48 -31.42
C PRO A 62 17.16 -28.24 -32.90
N ASP A 63 18.19 -28.91 -33.39
CA ASP A 63 18.71 -28.78 -34.78
C ASP A 63 17.84 -29.47 -35.83
N VAL A 64 16.86 -30.29 -35.39
CA VAL A 64 15.89 -30.97 -36.29
C VAL A 64 15.00 -29.98 -37.06
N ARG A 65 15.04 -28.70 -36.74
CA ARG A 65 14.28 -27.66 -37.47
C ARG A 65 14.51 -27.69 -38.98
N GLY A 66 15.72 -27.97 -39.42
CA GLY A 66 16.07 -28.08 -40.83
C GLY A 66 15.54 -29.35 -41.53
N ALA A 67 15.19 -30.38 -40.75
CA ALA A 67 14.65 -31.65 -41.28
C ALA A 67 13.11 -31.65 -41.35
N LEU A 68 12.43 -30.65 -40.81
CA LEU A 68 10.98 -30.53 -40.85
C LEU A 68 10.52 -30.11 -42.24
N THR A 69 10.07 -31.07 -43.04
CA THR A 69 9.62 -30.84 -44.43
C THR A 69 8.10 -30.72 -44.53
N ILE A 70 7.33 -31.47 -43.73
CA ILE A 70 5.86 -31.50 -43.76
C ILE A 70 5.22 -30.37 -42.96
N VAL A 71 5.86 -29.94 -41.88
CA VAL A 71 5.36 -28.93 -40.96
C VAL A 71 6.38 -27.79 -40.87
N LYS A 72 5.92 -26.53 -40.88
CA LYS A 72 6.79 -25.37 -40.66
C LYS A 72 7.37 -25.42 -39.23
N PRO A 73 8.67 -25.14 -39.05
CA PRO A 73 9.30 -25.11 -37.72
C PRO A 73 8.53 -24.22 -36.70
N ASP A 74 8.03 -23.08 -37.13
CA ASP A 74 7.24 -22.16 -36.26
C ASP A 74 5.97 -22.82 -35.74
N THR A 75 5.38 -23.74 -36.49
CA THR A 75 4.18 -24.46 -36.05
C THR A 75 4.50 -25.44 -34.92
N VAL A 76 5.64 -26.13 -34.96
CA VAL A 76 6.11 -27.01 -33.89
C VAL A 76 6.44 -26.22 -32.64
N ILE A 77 7.11 -25.08 -32.78
CA ILE A 77 7.41 -24.16 -31.68
C ILE A 77 6.12 -23.66 -31.02
N ARG A 78 5.11 -23.31 -31.80
CA ARG A 78 3.80 -22.89 -31.31
C ARG A 78 3.10 -24.00 -30.53
N TRP A 79 3.15 -25.25 -31.00
CA TRP A 79 2.61 -26.42 -30.29
C TRP A 79 3.34 -26.67 -28.97
N HIS A 80 4.67 -26.60 -28.97
CA HIS A 80 5.48 -26.70 -27.76
C HIS A 80 5.11 -25.65 -26.75
N ARG A 81 5.02 -24.38 -27.16
CA ARG A 81 4.60 -23.24 -26.27
C ARG A 81 3.18 -23.42 -25.74
N ALA A 82 2.27 -23.95 -26.56
CA ALA A 82 0.90 -24.23 -26.14
C ALA A 82 0.84 -25.33 -25.08
N GLY A 83 1.55 -26.46 -25.34
CA GLY A 83 1.68 -27.57 -24.40
C GLY A 83 2.35 -27.16 -23.08
N PHE A 84 3.44 -26.38 -23.16
CA PHE A 84 4.11 -25.84 -21.99
C PHE A 84 3.15 -24.97 -21.13
N ARG A 85 2.40 -24.06 -21.77
CA ARG A 85 1.41 -23.23 -21.06
C ARG A 85 0.29 -24.09 -20.45
N ALA A 86 -0.18 -25.11 -21.14
CA ALA A 86 -1.22 -26.01 -20.64
C ALA A 86 -0.71 -26.83 -19.44
N TYR A 87 0.49 -27.37 -19.50
CA TYR A 87 1.14 -28.11 -18.43
C TYR A 87 1.30 -27.25 -17.17
N TRP A 88 1.87 -26.04 -17.30
CA TRP A 88 2.05 -25.15 -16.16
C TRP A 88 0.73 -24.64 -15.59
N ARG A 89 -0.27 -24.39 -16.41
CA ARG A 89 -1.63 -24.05 -15.97
C ARG A 89 -2.27 -25.21 -15.19
N TRP A 90 -2.03 -26.44 -15.60
CA TRP A 90 -2.48 -27.64 -14.88
C TRP A 90 -1.72 -27.80 -13.56
N LYS A 91 -0.40 -27.70 -13.59
CA LYS A 91 0.48 -27.85 -12.41
C LYS A 91 0.26 -26.72 -11.38
N SER A 92 -0.01 -25.50 -11.82
CA SER A 92 -0.27 -24.33 -10.97
C SER A 92 -1.71 -24.24 -10.46
N ARG A 93 -2.56 -25.21 -10.75
CA ARG A 93 -3.88 -25.31 -10.12
C ARG A 93 -3.70 -25.66 -8.65
N THR A 94 -3.67 -24.62 -7.79
CA THR A 94 -3.68 -24.81 -6.35
C THR A 94 -5.01 -25.42 -5.93
N ARG A 95 -4.95 -26.56 -5.27
CA ARG A 95 -6.14 -27.31 -4.76
C ARG A 95 -6.73 -26.71 -3.47
N GLY A 96 -6.25 -25.58 -3.04
CA GLY A 96 -6.78 -24.82 -1.90
C GLY A 96 -6.28 -23.41 -1.97
N GLY A 97 -7.17 -22.44 -2.12
CA GLY A 97 -6.87 -21.01 -2.00
C GLY A 97 -7.11 -20.53 -0.58
N ARG A 98 -6.52 -19.40 -0.21
CA ARG A 98 -6.86 -18.70 1.02
C ARG A 98 -8.39 -18.53 1.13
N PRO A 99 -9.02 -18.77 2.29
CA PRO A 99 -10.46 -18.60 2.46
C PRO A 99 -10.92 -17.25 1.93
N LYS A 100 -12.06 -17.24 1.23
CA LYS A 100 -12.62 -15.99 0.71
C LYS A 100 -13.11 -15.14 1.88
N VAL A 101 -12.74 -13.84 1.88
CA VAL A 101 -13.30 -12.90 2.85
C VAL A 101 -14.82 -12.92 2.78
N PRO A 102 -15.57 -13.04 3.91
CA PRO A 102 -17.01 -13.03 3.95
C PRO A 102 -17.63 -11.81 3.24
N PRO A 103 -18.82 -11.95 2.64
CA PRO A 103 -19.44 -10.86 1.89
C PRO A 103 -19.75 -9.64 2.77
N GLU A 104 -20.13 -9.86 4.04
CA GLU A 104 -20.42 -8.80 5.02
C GLU A 104 -19.17 -7.93 5.27
N ILE A 105 -18.01 -8.56 5.44
CA ILE A 105 -16.75 -7.86 5.66
C ILE A 105 -16.34 -7.09 4.39
N ARG A 106 -16.58 -7.65 3.20
CA ARG A 106 -16.31 -6.93 1.95
C ARG A 106 -17.20 -5.70 1.81
N GLN A 107 -18.47 -5.80 2.22
CA GLN A 107 -19.38 -4.68 2.20
C GLN A 107 -18.94 -3.62 3.21
N LEU A 108 -18.60 -4.00 4.43
CA LEU A 108 -18.06 -3.09 5.46
C LEU A 108 -16.82 -2.32 4.95
N ILE A 109 -15.86 -3.02 4.31
CA ILE A 109 -14.69 -2.37 3.71
C ILE A 109 -15.09 -1.31 2.68
N ARG A 110 -16.09 -1.59 1.83
CA ARG A 110 -16.58 -0.63 0.82
C ARG A 110 -17.24 0.57 1.47
N ASP A 111 -18.04 0.35 2.49
CA ASP A 111 -18.77 1.41 3.19
C ASP A 111 -17.82 2.30 3.97
N MET A 112 -16.84 1.72 4.69
CA MET A 112 -15.74 2.46 5.31
C MET A 112 -14.96 3.30 4.29
N SER A 113 -14.66 2.72 3.12
CA SER A 113 -13.93 3.41 2.05
C SER A 113 -14.74 4.53 1.40
N ARG A 114 -16.07 4.40 1.29
CA ARG A 114 -16.96 5.45 0.76
C ARG A 114 -17.19 6.56 1.76
N ALA A 115 -17.48 6.20 3.02
CA ALA A 115 -17.72 7.15 4.09
C ALA A 115 -16.46 7.98 4.43
N ASN A 116 -15.27 7.44 4.15
CA ASN A 116 -14.00 8.09 4.45
C ASN A 116 -13.10 8.18 3.21
N PRO A 117 -13.35 9.14 2.31
CA PRO A 117 -12.62 9.24 1.02
C PRO A 117 -11.11 9.41 1.17
N LEU A 118 -10.63 9.90 2.31
CA LEU A 118 -9.20 10.14 2.57
C LEU A 118 -8.48 8.92 3.18
N TRP A 119 -9.22 7.84 3.53
CA TRP A 119 -8.60 6.67 4.13
C TRP A 119 -7.98 5.74 3.09
N GLY A 120 -6.76 5.30 3.36
CA GLY A 120 -6.07 4.25 2.61
C GLY A 120 -6.30 2.86 3.21
N ALA A 121 -5.88 1.82 2.49
CA ALA A 121 -6.01 0.43 2.94
C ALA A 121 -5.37 0.16 4.33
N PRO A 122 -4.19 0.71 4.68
CA PRO A 122 -3.60 0.50 6.01
C PRO A 122 -4.47 1.02 7.15
N ARG A 123 -5.21 2.11 6.91
CA ARG A 123 -6.07 2.70 7.92
C ARG A 123 -7.36 1.91 8.11
N ILE A 124 -8.01 1.52 7.01
CA ILE A 124 -9.21 0.67 7.07
C ILE A 124 -8.88 -0.69 7.70
N ASP A 125 -7.73 -1.28 7.38
CA ASP A 125 -7.24 -2.50 8.00
C ASP A 125 -7.01 -2.33 9.51
N GLY A 126 -6.45 -1.19 9.96
CA GLY A 126 -6.34 -0.84 11.37
C GLY A 126 -7.69 -0.76 12.09
N GLU A 127 -8.69 -0.15 11.47
CA GLU A 127 -10.05 -0.10 12.03
C GLU A 127 -10.70 -1.49 12.11
N LEU A 128 -10.52 -2.32 11.08
CA LEU A 128 -11.02 -3.70 11.09
C LEU A 128 -10.37 -4.53 12.20
N LEU A 129 -9.08 -4.35 12.48
CA LEU A 129 -8.41 -5.00 13.61
C LEU A 129 -9.00 -4.57 14.96
N LYS A 130 -9.39 -3.30 15.12
CA LYS A 130 -10.06 -2.81 16.33
C LYS A 130 -11.47 -3.39 16.50
N LEU A 131 -12.09 -3.82 15.40
CA LEU A 131 -13.36 -4.56 15.41
C LEU A 131 -13.17 -6.09 15.58
N GLY A 132 -11.93 -6.56 15.80
CA GLY A 132 -11.61 -7.98 15.91
C GLY A 132 -11.63 -8.72 14.56
N ILE A 133 -11.55 -8.01 13.45
CA ILE A 133 -11.59 -8.58 12.08
C ILE A 133 -10.19 -8.55 11.48
N ASP A 134 -9.53 -9.72 11.39
CA ASP A 134 -8.22 -9.87 10.74
C ASP A 134 -8.37 -10.28 9.26
N VAL A 135 -8.21 -9.34 8.35
CA VAL A 135 -8.37 -9.57 6.89
C VAL A 135 -7.08 -9.35 6.12
N GLY A 136 -6.14 -8.63 6.66
CA GLY A 136 -4.87 -8.22 6.05
C GLY A 136 -5.04 -7.12 4.97
N GLN A 137 -4.11 -6.18 4.99
CA GLN A 137 -4.10 -4.95 4.21
C GLN A 137 -4.28 -5.14 2.69
N THR A 138 -3.69 -6.20 2.10
CA THR A 138 -3.82 -6.50 0.66
C THR A 138 -5.25 -6.87 0.26
N SER A 139 -5.97 -7.59 1.13
CA SER A 139 -7.38 -7.91 0.92
C SER A 139 -8.25 -6.67 1.06
N VAL A 140 -7.97 -5.82 2.05
CA VAL A 140 -8.64 -4.51 2.19
C VAL A 140 -8.48 -3.68 0.93
N ALA A 141 -7.25 -3.50 0.44
CA ALA A 141 -6.97 -2.76 -0.81
C ALA A 141 -7.74 -3.30 -2.02
N LYS A 142 -7.91 -4.63 -2.10
CA LYS A 142 -8.67 -5.30 -3.17
C LYS A 142 -10.17 -4.97 -3.15
N TYR A 143 -10.76 -4.85 -1.96
CA TYR A 143 -12.21 -4.67 -1.78
C TYR A 143 -12.65 -3.23 -1.56
N MET A 144 -11.71 -2.29 -1.33
CA MET A 144 -12.01 -0.85 -1.29
C MET A 144 -12.72 -0.36 -2.55
N ALA A 145 -13.49 0.70 -2.42
CA ALA A 145 -14.06 1.40 -3.57
C ALA A 145 -12.93 1.90 -4.49
N ARG A 146 -13.01 1.58 -5.78
CA ARG A 146 -12.02 2.05 -6.77
C ARG A 146 -12.08 3.57 -6.89
N ARG A 147 -10.92 4.21 -6.74
CA ARG A 147 -10.75 5.66 -6.93
C ARG A 147 -10.08 5.93 -8.26
N ARG A 148 -10.42 7.06 -8.89
CA ARG A 148 -9.81 7.46 -10.16
C ARG A 148 -8.33 7.88 -10.03
N ARG A 149 -7.87 8.22 -8.82
CA ARG A 149 -6.46 8.54 -8.52
C ARG A 149 -6.00 7.74 -7.30
N PRO A 150 -4.86 7.04 -7.38
CA PRO A 150 -4.27 6.40 -6.21
C PRO A 150 -3.77 7.45 -5.21
N PRO A 151 -3.83 7.20 -3.89
CA PRO A 151 -3.16 8.06 -2.93
C PRO A 151 -1.64 8.04 -3.20
N SER A 152 -0.97 9.19 -3.08
CA SER A 152 0.47 9.30 -3.26
C SER A 152 1.20 8.38 -2.29
N GLN A 153 2.09 7.53 -2.82
CA GLN A 153 2.98 6.70 -2.02
C GLN A 153 4.24 7.48 -1.63
N GLY A 154 4.66 7.31 -0.46
CA GLY A 154 5.99 7.68 0.00
C GLY A 154 6.03 8.30 1.36
N TRP A 155 6.27 7.45 2.42
CA TRP A 155 6.74 7.92 3.75
C TRP A 155 6.88 6.74 4.73
N THR A 156 7.92 5.95 4.66
CA THR A 156 8.11 4.82 5.59
C THR A 156 9.44 4.81 6.35
N THR A 157 10.29 5.80 6.24
CA THR A 157 11.67 5.60 6.69
C THR A 157 12.16 6.55 7.79
N PHE A 158 11.33 7.43 8.35
CA PHE A 158 11.93 8.52 9.17
C PHE A 158 11.65 8.51 10.68
N LEU A 159 11.13 7.44 11.29
CA LEU A 159 10.65 7.56 12.66
C LEU A 159 11.11 6.47 13.62
N ARG A 160 12.36 6.29 13.80
CA ARG A 160 12.82 5.23 14.72
C ARG A 160 13.67 5.63 15.91
N ASN A 161 13.92 6.82 16.29
CA ASN A 161 14.67 7.08 17.53
C ASN A 161 14.27 8.40 18.19
N HIS A 162 14.00 8.35 19.47
CA HIS A 162 13.78 9.43 20.44
C HIS A 162 12.34 9.88 20.62
N ALA A 163 11.58 9.15 21.43
CA ALA A 163 10.18 9.50 21.66
C ALA A 163 9.86 10.01 23.09
N ASP A 164 10.58 9.51 24.09
CA ASP A 164 10.23 9.81 25.47
C ASP A 164 10.87 11.12 25.93
N GLY A 165 10.03 12.08 26.26
CA GLY A 165 10.47 13.37 26.81
C GLY A 165 10.61 14.50 25.79
N ILE A 166 10.32 14.30 24.51
CA ILE A 166 10.35 15.34 23.48
C ILE A 166 8.93 15.81 23.14
N VAL A 167 8.72 17.11 23.18
CA VAL A 167 7.55 17.80 22.64
C VAL A 167 8.00 18.66 21.46
N ALA A 168 7.25 18.60 20.37
CA ALA A 168 7.40 19.49 19.23
C ALA A 168 6.24 20.46 19.16
N MET A 169 6.51 21.69 18.74
CA MET A 169 5.47 22.68 18.47
C MET A 169 5.72 23.39 17.15
N ASP A 170 4.64 23.88 16.55
CA ASP A 170 4.71 24.58 15.29
C ASP A 170 3.45 25.41 15.06
N LEU A 171 3.60 26.49 14.27
CA LEU A 171 2.53 27.35 13.84
C LEU A 171 2.12 27.04 12.39
N PHE A 172 0.84 27.12 12.09
CA PHE A 172 0.33 27.03 10.74
C PHE A 172 -0.76 28.03 10.48
N VAL A 173 -0.90 28.44 9.23
CA VAL A 173 -1.83 29.51 8.82
C VAL A 173 -3.07 28.90 8.17
N VAL A 174 -4.25 29.43 8.51
CA VAL A 174 -5.54 29.03 7.96
C VAL A 174 -6.28 30.29 7.49
N PRO A 175 -6.62 30.42 6.21
CA PRO A 175 -7.43 31.53 5.73
C PRO A 175 -8.89 31.34 6.12
N THR A 176 -9.56 32.44 6.48
CA THR A 176 -11.01 32.47 6.68
C THR A 176 -11.74 32.78 5.38
N ILE A 177 -13.06 32.58 5.35
CA ILE A 177 -13.93 33.00 4.23
C ILE A 177 -13.79 34.46 3.85
N SER A 178 -13.45 35.34 4.82
CA SER A 178 -13.19 36.75 4.61
C SER A 178 -11.74 37.08 4.27
N PHE A 179 -10.93 36.08 3.90
CA PHE A 179 -9.50 36.18 3.59
C PHE A 179 -8.61 36.69 4.73
N ARG A 180 -9.12 36.73 5.95
CA ARG A 180 -8.28 36.96 7.12
C ARG A 180 -7.48 35.73 7.47
N LEU A 181 -6.22 35.91 7.88
CA LEU A 181 -5.35 34.81 8.29
C LEU A 181 -5.53 34.54 9.79
N LEU A 182 -5.79 33.28 10.10
CA LEU A 182 -5.73 32.78 11.47
C LEU A 182 -4.50 31.86 11.60
N TYR A 183 -3.97 31.84 12.82
CA TYR A 183 -2.81 31.02 13.16
C TYR A 183 -3.26 29.87 14.05
N GLY A 184 -2.99 28.65 13.63
CA GLY A 184 -3.12 27.46 14.43
C GLY A 184 -1.79 27.15 15.13
N LEU A 185 -1.82 26.81 16.41
CA LEU A 185 -0.68 26.30 17.16
C LEU A 185 -0.88 24.83 17.44
N LEU A 186 0.11 24.01 17.05
CA LEU A 186 0.19 22.61 17.36
C LEU A 186 1.25 22.35 18.43
N ILE A 187 0.90 21.58 19.47
CA ILE A 187 1.86 21.03 20.44
C ILE A 187 1.68 19.52 20.46
N LEU A 188 2.75 18.79 20.12
CA LEU A 188 2.77 17.34 19.89
C LEU A 188 3.82 16.67 20.75
N ARG A 189 3.45 15.60 21.49
CA ARG A 189 4.41 14.70 22.16
C ARG A 189 4.89 13.64 21.18
N HIS A 190 6.19 13.38 21.17
CA HIS A 190 6.80 12.45 20.20
C HIS A 190 6.52 10.97 20.49
N ASP A 191 6.39 10.55 21.73
CA ASP A 191 6.26 9.16 22.15
C ASP A 191 5.21 8.37 21.35
N ARG A 192 3.94 8.62 21.58
CA ARG A 192 2.85 8.04 20.79
C ARG A 192 2.27 9.01 19.75
N ARG A 193 2.98 10.09 19.43
CA ARG A 193 2.53 11.18 18.54
C ARG A 193 1.21 11.80 18.97
N ARG A 194 1.00 11.88 20.27
CA ARG A 194 -0.20 12.44 20.86
C ARG A 194 -0.20 13.95 20.69
N ILE A 195 -1.29 14.50 20.18
CA ILE A 195 -1.52 15.93 20.21
C ILE A 195 -1.83 16.31 21.65
N LEU A 196 -1.00 17.16 22.24
CA LEU A 196 -1.24 17.71 23.57
C LEU A 196 -2.18 18.91 23.48
N TRP A 197 -2.00 19.75 22.45
CA TRP A 197 -2.73 20.99 22.31
C TRP A 197 -2.92 21.41 20.86
N LEU A 198 -4.09 22.01 20.60
CA LEU A 198 -4.38 22.75 19.38
C LEU A 198 -5.01 24.07 19.75
N GLY A 199 -4.35 25.17 19.44
CA GLY A 199 -4.82 26.52 19.65
C GLY A 199 -5.11 27.26 18.36
N ALA A 200 -5.94 28.27 18.39
CA ALA A 200 -6.19 29.18 17.25
C ALA A 200 -6.23 30.63 17.73
N THR A 201 -5.66 31.54 16.94
CA THR A 201 -5.71 32.99 17.20
C THR A 201 -5.51 33.79 15.92
N ALA A 202 -6.00 35.03 15.91
CA ALA A 202 -5.65 35.99 14.86
C ALA A 202 -4.30 36.67 15.12
N HIS A 203 -3.81 36.64 16.37
CA HIS A 203 -2.61 37.37 16.84
C HIS A 203 -1.68 36.42 17.62
N PRO A 204 -0.74 35.71 16.98
CA PRO A 204 0.15 34.80 17.65
C PRO A 204 1.31 35.55 18.33
N THR A 205 1.04 36.17 19.48
CA THR A 205 2.08 36.83 20.26
C THR A 205 2.86 35.85 21.13
N ALA A 206 4.07 36.23 21.53
CA ALA A 206 4.92 35.39 22.40
C ALA A 206 4.23 35.05 23.72
N GLU A 207 3.47 35.99 24.29
CA GLU A 207 2.68 35.81 25.51
C GLU A 207 1.56 34.79 25.31
N TRP A 208 0.85 34.87 24.16
CA TRP A 208 -0.21 33.92 23.84
C TRP A 208 0.38 32.52 23.69
N ILE A 209 1.48 32.36 22.94
CA ILE A 209 2.16 31.06 22.73
C ILE A 209 2.66 30.49 24.06
N ALA A 210 3.29 31.31 24.90
CA ALA A 210 3.76 30.93 26.24
C ALA A 210 2.62 30.43 27.14
N ARG A 211 1.46 31.07 27.09
CA ARG A 211 0.27 30.65 27.82
C ARG A 211 -0.25 29.33 27.31
N GLN A 212 -0.36 29.15 25.97
CA GLN A 212 -0.79 27.87 25.39
C GLN A 212 0.12 26.72 25.77
N LEU A 213 1.44 26.93 25.80
CA LEU A 213 2.40 25.93 26.25
C LEU A 213 2.19 25.57 27.73
N THR A 214 1.94 26.55 28.57
CA THR A 214 1.67 26.31 29.99
C THR A 214 0.39 25.51 30.19
N GLU A 215 -0.67 25.83 29.48
CA GLU A 215 -1.95 25.10 29.51
C GLU A 215 -1.80 23.67 29.00
N ALA A 216 -1.04 23.47 27.93
CA ALA A 216 -0.79 22.16 27.37
C ALA A 216 0.00 21.22 28.29
N CYS A 217 0.95 21.75 29.07
CA CYS A 217 1.84 20.98 29.92
C CYS A 217 1.42 21.00 31.42
N GLY A 218 0.45 21.82 31.79
CA GLY A 218 0.11 22.09 33.20
C GLY A 218 -0.43 20.90 33.99
N TRP A 219 -0.95 19.86 33.32
CA TRP A 219 -1.57 18.70 33.93
C TRP A 219 -0.74 17.41 33.79
N GLU A 220 0.34 17.43 33.00
CA GLU A 220 1.23 16.32 32.77
C GLU A 220 2.67 16.69 33.15
N ARG A 221 3.54 15.69 33.30
CA ARG A 221 4.98 15.92 33.52
C ARG A 221 5.54 16.78 32.40
N ALA A 222 6.18 17.90 32.75
CA ALA A 222 6.82 18.79 31.80
C ALA A 222 7.81 17.99 30.90
N PRO A 223 7.85 18.23 29.60
CA PRO A 223 8.77 17.56 28.69
C PRO A 223 10.22 17.96 29.02
N GLU A 224 11.16 17.07 28.71
CA GLU A 224 12.58 17.38 28.90
C GLU A 224 13.11 18.34 27.83
N TYR A 225 12.60 18.19 26.60
CA TYR A 225 13.00 18.99 25.43
C TYR A 225 11.80 19.53 24.70
N LEU A 226 11.91 20.76 24.21
CA LEU A 226 10.97 21.39 23.32
C LEU A 226 11.64 21.69 21.99
N ILE A 227 11.09 21.16 20.89
CA ILE A 227 11.54 21.44 19.53
C ILE A 227 10.53 22.38 18.88
N HIS A 228 11.01 23.46 18.28
CA HIS A 228 10.20 24.37 17.46
C HIS A 228 11.06 25.01 16.37
N ASP A 229 10.44 25.63 15.39
CA ASP A 229 11.14 26.39 14.38
C ASP A 229 11.67 27.74 14.94
N ARG A 230 12.28 28.56 14.09
CA ARG A 230 12.81 29.87 14.45
C ARG A 230 11.86 31.00 14.03
N ASP A 231 10.56 30.81 14.12
CA ASP A 231 9.63 31.87 13.84
C ASP A 231 9.81 33.04 14.80
N ARG A 232 9.63 34.26 14.31
CA ARG A 232 9.74 35.47 15.09
C ARG A 232 8.66 35.60 16.16
N ALA A 233 7.58 34.83 16.03
CA ALA A 233 6.52 34.76 17.04
C ALA A 233 7.02 34.22 18.40
N TYR A 234 8.12 33.46 18.43
CA TYR A 234 8.77 32.97 19.64
C TYR A 234 9.72 34.02 20.22
N GLY A 235 9.15 35.01 20.91
CA GLY A 235 9.92 36.09 21.52
C GLY A 235 10.53 35.74 22.88
N GLU A 236 11.15 36.73 23.55
CA GLU A 236 11.82 36.52 24.83
C GLU A 236 10.89 36.00 25.92
N VAL A 237 9.65 36.49 25.98
CA VAL A 237 8.64 36.03 26.95
C VAL A 237 8.39 34.52 26.84
N PHE A 238 8.31 34.01 25.63
CA PHE A 238 8.20 32.56 25.40
C PHE A 238 9.45 31.81 25.90
N THR A 239 10.64 32.27 25.53
CA THR A 239 11.90 31.63 25.96
C THR A 239 12.07 31.62 27.47
N TRP A 240 11.70 32.71 28.13
CA TRP A 240 11.67 32.79 29.59
C TRP A 240 10.70 31.77 30.20
N ARG A 241 9.49 31.64 29.64
CA ARG A 241 8.51 30.70 30.13
C ARG A 241 8.99 29.25 30.00
N VAL A 242 9.56 28.89 28.86
CA VAL A 242 10.15 27.55 28.63
C VAL A 242 11.20 27.21 29.68
N ARG A 243 12.11 28.14 29.96
CA ARG A 243 13.14 27.97 30.99
C ARG A 243 12.55 27.87 32.41
N ALA A 244 11.57 28.68 32.74
CA ALA A 244 10.89 28.65 34.03
C ALA A 244 10.15 27.32 34.28
N MET A 245 9.70 26.64 33.23
CA MET A 245 9.10 25.31 33.29
C MET A 245 10.16 24.19 33.38
N GLY A 246 11.46 24.49 33.39
CA GLY A 246 12.53 23.49 33.39
C GLY A 246 12.76 22.75 32.07
N ILE A 247 12.14 23.25 31.00
CA ILE A 247 12.22 22.62 29.68
C ILE A 247 13.48 23.10 28.94
N ARG A 248 14.21 22.17 28.35
CA ARG A 248 15.37 22.49 27.49
C ARG A 248 14.88 22.89 26.09
N ASP A 249 15.01 24.17 25.81
CA ASP A 249 14.65 24.76 24.53
C ASP A 249 15.63 24.31 23.42
N ARG A 250 15.07 23.79 22.29
CA ARG A 250 15.81 23.27 21.15
C ARG A 250 15.23 23.76 19.84
N PRO A 251 15.43 25.07 19.51
CA PRO A 251 15.02 25.57 18.21
C PRO A 251 15.76 24.85 17.07
N THR A 252 15.08 24.56 15.97
CA THR A 252 15.66 23.89 14.81
C THR A 252 16.86 24.68 14.27
N SER A 253 17.85 23.98 13.70
CA SER A 253 18.98 24.62 13.02
C SER A 253 18.49 25.38 11.78
N PRO A 254 19.14 26.50 11.39
CA PRO A 254 18.78 27.21 10.16
C PRO A 254 18.76 26.28 8.95
N ARG A 255 17.75 26.38 8.10
CA ARG A 255 17.54 25.56 6.90
C ARG A 255 17.44 24.05 7.16
N SER A 256 16.99 23.65 8.36
CA SER A 256 16.89 22.26 8.76
C SER A 256 15.47 21.87 9.18
N PRO A 257 14.46 21.99 8.30
CA PRO A 257 13.05 21.71 8.63
C PRO A 257 12.85 20.26 9.09
N TRP A 258 13.64 19.32 8.60
CA TRP A 258 13.53 17.91 9.01
C TRP A 258 13.66 17.68 10.53
N GLN A 259 14.23 18.64 11.30
CA GLN A 259 14.33 18.55 12.74
C GLN A 259 12.97 18.69 13.44
N ASN A 260 11.98 19.31 12.79
CA ASN A 260 10.59 19.41 13.24
C ASN A 260 9.61 18.59 12.38
N ALA A 261 10.11 17.56 11.69
CA ALA A 261 9.35 16.79 10.71
C ALA A 261 8.07 16.14 11.26
N TYR A 262 7.97 15.88 12.55
CA TYR A 262 6.77 15.35 13.19
C TYR A 262 5.63 16.38 13.22
N ALA A 263 5.91 17.59 13.64
CA ALA A 263 4.93 18.69 13.67
C ALA A 263 4.50 19.06 12.25
N GLU A 264 5.46 19.26 11.32
CA GLU A 264 5.17 19.56 9.91
C GLU A 264 4.28 18.49 9.27
N ARG A 265 4.60 17.22 9.50
CA ARG A 265 3.81 16.11 8.97
C ARG A 265 2.39 16.10 9.55
N LEU A 266 2.25 16.38 10.83
CA LEU A 266 0.95 16.41 11.48
C LEU A 266 0.13 17.60 10.98
N ILE A 267 0.72 18.79 10.82
CA ILE A 267 0.07 19.93 10.19
C ILE A 267 -0.41 19.58 8.78
N GLY A 268 0.42 18.88 7.99
CA GLY A 268 0.00 18.35 6.70
C GLY A 268 -1.17 17.36 6.79
N SER A 269 -1.32 16.61 7.89
CA SER A 269 -2.47 15.74 8.12
C SER A 269 -3.70 16.55 8.55
N ILE A 270 -3.55 17.52 9.44
CA ILE A 270 -4.62 18.45 9.85
C ILE A 270 -5.21 19.14 8.61
N ARG A 271 -4.35 19.62 7.70
CA ARG A 271 -4.81 20.24 6.45
C ARG A 271 -5.61 19.25 5.60
N ARG A 272 -4.99 18.16 5.18
CA ARG A 272 -5.60 17.19 4.25
C ARG A 272 -6.80 16.44 4.81
N GLU A 273 -6.88 16.27 6.12
CA GLU A 273 -7.93 15.46 6.75
C GLU A 273 -9.03 16.32 7.40
N CYS A 274 -8.81 17.63 7.53
CA CYS A 274 -9.74 18.52 8.24
C CYS A 274 -9.86 19.88 7.56
N VAL A 275 -8.84 20.74 7.67
CA VAL A 275 -8.94 22.17 7.35
C VAL A 275 -9.24 22.44 5.88
N ASP A 276 -8.66 21.65 4.95
CA ASP A 276 -8.88 21.82 3.50
C ASP A 276 -10.30 21.41 3.06
N HIS A 277 -11.12 20.87 3.98
CA HIS A 277 -12.50 20.44 3.73
C HIS A 277 -13.53 21.29 4.47
N VAL A 278 -13.10 22.31 5.19
CA VAL A 278 -13.97 23.16 6.03
C VAL A 278 -13.78 24.62 5.66
N VAL A 279 -14.87 25.33 5.41
CA VAL A 279 -14.85 26.78 5.26
C VAL A 279 -14.79 27.44 6.64
N VAL A 280 -13.64 28.03 6.97
CA VAL A 280 -13.43 28.65 8.27
C VAL A 280 -14.07 30.05 8.34
N LEU A 281 -15.03 30.24 9.26
CA LEU A 281 -15.77 31.48 9.41
C LEU A 281 -15.03 32.50 10.29
N GLY A 282 -14.24 32.01 11.28
CA GLY A 282 -13.51 32.86 12.22
C GLY A 282 -12.75 32.05 13.27
N GLU A 283 -12.12 32.75 14.23
CA GLU A 283 -11.25 32.13 15.24
C GLU A 283 -12.00 31.10 16.11
N ARG A 284 -13.19 31.43 16.60
CA ARG A 284 -14.01 30.53 17.42
C ARG A 284 -14.38 29.26 16.65
N HIS A 285 -14.73 29.40 15.37
CA HIS A 285 -15.05 28.28 14.52
C HIS A 285 -13.83 27.37 14.26
N LEU A 286 -12.68 28.00 13.93
CA LEU A 286 -11.43 27.24 13.75
C LEU A 286 -11.05 26.47 15.01
N ARG A 287 -11.15 27.13 16.19
CA ARG A 287 -10.87 26.48 17.48
C ARG A 287 -11.76 25.27 17.72
N HIS A 288 -13.05 25.38 17.45
CA HIS A 288 -13.99 24.25 17.57
C HIS A 288 -13.61 23.08 16.63
N VAL A 289 -13.32 23.39 15.38
CA VAL A 289 -12.89 22.39 14.37
C VAL A 289 -11.59 21.68 14.80
N LEU A 290 -10.59 22.44 15.27
CA LEU A 290 -9.32 21.89 15.72
C LEU A 290 -9.48 21.04 16.99
N LEU A 291 -10.32 21.39 17.94
CA LEU A 291 -10.60 20.59 19.14
C LEU A 291 -11.27 19.26 18.76
N SER A 292 -12.26 19.30 17.86
CA SER A 292 -12.88 18.07 17.35
C SER A 292 -11.88 17.18 16.59
N TYR A 293 -10.93 17.78 15.87
CA TYR A 293 -9.85 17.05 15.22
C TYR A 293 -8.88 16.44 16.23
N LEU A 294 -8.56 17.14 17.33
CA LEU A 294 -7.69 16.66 18.41
C LEU A 294 -8.25 15.37 19.03
N GLU A 295 -9.55 15.36 19.39
CA GLU A 295 -10.23 14.18 19.92
C GLU A 295 -10.17 13.02 18.91
N TYR A 296 -10.56 13.29 17.67
CA TYR A 296 -10.52 12.31 16.59
C TYR A 296 -9.11 11.75 16.37
N TYR A 297 -8.10 12.60 16.32
CA TYR A 297 -6.72 12.20 16.10
C TYR A 297 -6.19 11.32 17.24
N ASN A 298 -6.44 11.73 18.49
CA ASN A 298 -5.92 11.04 19.66
C ASN A 298 -6.66 9.74 19.97
N GLU A 299 -7.97 9.71 19.80
CA GLU A 299 -8.81 8.62 20.28
C GLU A 299 -9.31 7.70 19.18
N ALA A 300 -9.53 8.21 17.97
CA ALA A 300 -10.16 7.43 16.91
C ALA A 300 -9.22 7.09 15.75
N ARG A 301 -8.30 7.99 15.41
CA ARG A 301 -7.45 7.84 14.25
C ARG A 301 -6.38 6.77 14.44
N THR A 302 -6.42 5.73 13.61
CA THR A 302 -5.39 4.68 13.63
C THR A 302 -4.11 5.11 12.91
N HIS A 303 -2.96 4.72 13.47
CA HIS A 303 -1.64 5.06 12.97
C HIS A 303 -0.82 3.81 12.65
N LEU A 304 -0.29 3.72 11.43
CA LEU A 304 0.53 2.57 11.01
C LEU A 304 1.74 2.35 11.93
N SER A 305 2.36 3.44 12.38
CA SER A 305 3.53 3.41 13.27
C SER A 305 3.23 3.05 14.73
N LEU A 306 1.97 3.03 15.11
CA LEU A 306 1.50 2.59 16.43
C LEU A 306 0.81 1.21 16.33
N ASN A 307 1.25 0.36 15.41
CA ASN A 307 0.64 -0.95 15.16
C ASN A 307 -0.87 -0.85 14.88
N LYS A 308 -1.27 0.17 14.12
CA LYS A 308 -2.67 0.48 13.78
C LYS A 308 -3.53 0.86 14.98
N ASP A 309 -2.91 1.29 16.06
CA ASP A 309 -3.58 1.87 17.22
C ASP A 309 -3.73 3.39 17.11
N ALA A 310 -4.56 3.99 17.95
CA ALA A 310 -4.62 5.43 18.15
C ALA A 310 -3.53 5.89 19.15
N PRO A 311 -3.17 7.19 19.21
CA PRO A 311 -2.29 7.73 20.24
C PRO A 311 -2.75 7.39 21.67
N ILE A 312 -4.06 7.49 21.94
CA ILE A 312 -4.69 6.92 23.13
C ILE A 312 -5.18 5.52 22.74
N PRO A 313 -4.66 4.44 23.36
CA PRO A 313 -4.99 3.08 22.98
C PRO A 313 -6.48 2.79 23.07
N ARG A 314 -7.03 2.08 22.06
CA ARG A 314 -8.41 1.61 22.06
C ARG A 314 -8.48 0.11 22.33
N ALA A 315 -9.41 -0.31 23.16
CA ALA A 315 -9.69 -1.72 23.35
C ALA A 315 -10.21 -2.37 22.06
N VAL A 316 -9.86 -3.65 21.85
CA VAL A 316 -10.38 -4.46 20.76
C VAL A 316 -11.62 -5.21 21.24
N HIS A 317 -12.75 -4.95 20.60
CA HIS A 317 -14.02 -5.64 20.88
C HIS A 317 -14.33 -6.62 19.74
N THR A 318 -14.61 -7.87 20.07
CA THR A 318 -14.85 -8.94 19.10
C THR A 318 -16.33 -9.29 18.91
N ALA A 319 -17.21 -8.86 19.83
CA ALA A 319 -18.65 -9.12 19.79
C ALA A 319 -19.46 -7.82 19.84
N GLY A 320 -20.72 -7.84 19.37
CA GLY A 320 -21.63 -6.70 19.36
C GLY A 320 -21.89 -6.10 17.98
N ARG A 321 -22.86 -5.17 17.92
CA ARG A 321 -23.17 -4.42 16.70
C ARG A 321 -22.04 -3.42 16.38
N ILE A 322 -21.91 -3.05 15.11
CA ILE A 322 -20.91 -2.09 14.65
C ILE A 322 -21.62 -0.77 14.29
N PRO A 323 -21.83 0.15 15.25
CA PRO A 323 -22.32 1.47 14.96
C PRO A 323 -21.24 2.31 14.26
N CYS A 324 -21.72 3.19 13.38
CA CYS A 324 -20.92 4.21 12.71
C CYS A 324 -21.23 5.57 13.33
N ARG A 325 -20.25 6.20 13.98
CA ARG A 325 -20.40 7.55 14.57
C ARG A 325 -19.70 8.59 13.68
N PRO A 326 -20.43 9.59 13.16
CA PRO A 326 -19.81 10.65 12.37
C PRO A 326 -18.99 11.59 13.27
N ILE A 327 -17.84 12.05 12.75
CA ILE A 327 -16.93 12.99 13.42
C ILE A 327 -16.63 14.13 12.42
N LEU A 328 -16.37 15.33 12.92
CA LEU A 328 -16.09 16.53 12.11
C LEU A 328 -17.18 16.78 11.05
N GLY A 329 -18.45 16.78 11.47
CA GLY A 329 -19.57 17.00 10.58
C GLY A 329 -19.77 15.93 9.51
N GLY A 330 -19.28 14.70 9.76
CA GLY A 330 -19.35 13.57 8.80
C GLY A 330 -18.16 13.46 7.88
N LEU A 331 -17.13 14.28 8.02
CA LEU A 331 -15.89 14.16 7.24
C LEU A 331 -15.14 12.86 7.54
N HIS A 332 -15.24 12.38 8.79
CA HIS A 332 -14.73 11.08 9.21
C HIS A 332 -15.79 10.31 9.98
N HIS A 333 -15.60 9.00 10.09
CA HIS A 333 -16.49 8.13 10.84
C HIS A 333 -15.68 7.20 11.73
N GLN A 334 -16.10 7.08 12.98
CA GLN A 334 -15.56 6.11 13.91
C GLN A 334 -16.45 4.86 13.94
N TYR A 335 -15.83 3.72 13.95
CA TYR A 335 -16.50 2.42 14.08
C TYR A 335 -16.11 1.79 15.41
N GLY A 336 -17.07 1.28 16.12
CA GLY A 336 -16.90 0.58 17.40
C GLY A 336 -17.81 -0.64 17.46
N ARG A 337 -17.71 -1.44 18.52
CA ARG A 337 -18.69 -2.47 18.85
C ARG A 337 -19.40 -2.09 20.16
N THR A 338 -20.71 -2.22 20.19
CA THR A 338 -21.59 -2.00 21.36
C THR A 338 -22.40 -3.25 21.63
#